data_921b4cfe6f22092efd3d9fd847d4a60c
#
_entry.id   921b4cfe6f22092efd3d9fd847d4a60c
#
_cell.length_a   1.000
_cell.length_b   1.000
_cell.length_c   1.000
_cell.angle_alpha   90.00
_cell.angle_beta   90.00
_cell.angle_gamma   90.00
#
_symmetry.space_group_name_H-M   'P 1'
#
loop_
_entity.id
_entity.type
_entity.pdbx_description
1 polymer ?
#
loop_
_entity_poly.entity_id
_entity_poly.type
_entity_poly.pdbx_seq_one_letter_code
_entity_poly.pdbx_strand_id
1 'polypeptide(L)'
;MHLQAFLPLVPYPDPLLPRAGSNAMTVAARLDMEVHALVANVQIPPLSNALSKLLLTTPELTRQANSKIREHGEEILRIVADQAKLAGVKLVADRMETPLALLGGLAAERARYFDCSLIGWEAASQGFHTLAEDIIFGSGRPAILLPGSVKPAPFDHVAIAWDGSRVAARAVADAAPLLGRTSRISVITVIDEKELGEENPGARLARGLQERGLLAEPLAALNDGGDIAITLQENAIQSGAGLLVMGGYGHTRIRDFVLGGATDGVLRDLRLPVLISH
;
A
#
# COMPACT_ATOMS: atom_id res chain seq x y z
N MET A 1 5.03 21.61 -5.97
CA MET A 1 4.64 21.13 -4.63
C MET A 1 5.27 19.75 -4.47
N HIS A 2 6.11 19.54 -3.45
CA HIS A 2 6.66 18.23 -3.17
C HIS A 2 5.58 17.39 -2.48
N LEU A 3 5.43 16.15 -2.93
CA LEU A 3 4.54 15.19 -2.29
C LEU A 3 5.17 14.66 -1.01
N GLN A 4 4.35 14.39 -0.01
CA GLN A 4 4.78 13.81 1.26
C GLN A 4 4.18 12.41 1.42
N ALA A 5 5.03 11.43 1.64
CA ALA A 5 4.62 10.06 1.84
C ALA A 5 4.81 9.62 3.30
N PHE A 6 3.82 8.93 3.85
CA PHE A 6 3.91 8.26 5.13
C PHE A 6 4.48 6.86 4.96
N LEU A 7 5.46 6.48 5.78
CA LEU A 7 6.07 5.14 5.79
C LEU A 7 5.98 4.54 7.19
N PRO A 8 5.02 3.66 7.47
CA PRO A 8 4.98 2.94 8.73
C PRO A 8 6.07 1.87 8.79
N LEU A 9 6.87 1.89 9.84
CA LEU A 9 7.91 0.91 10.13
C LEU A 9 7.53 0.15 11.40
N VAL A 10 7.18 -1.13 11.26
CA VAL A 10 6.73 -1.97 12.37
C VAL A 10 7.75 -3.07 12.62
N PRO A 11 8.46 -3.05 13.76
CA PRO A 11 9.49 -4.04 14.08
C PRO A 11 8.94 -5.36 14.62
N TYR A 12 7.64 -5.45 14.94
CA TYR A 12 7.00 -6.62 15.54
C TYR A 12 5.47 -6.64 15.28
N PRO A 13 4.81 -7.76 15.02
CA PRO A 13 5.37 -9.12 14.99
C PRO A 13 6.18 -9.43 13.73
N ASP A 14 5.85 -8.80 12.61
CA ASP A 14 6.46 -9.03 11.31
C ASP A 14 7.29 -7.81 10.91
N PRO A 15 8.63 -7.87 11.03
CA PRO A 15 9.46 -6.73 10.69
C PRO A 15 9.48 -6.47 9.17
N LEU A 16 9.51 -5.19 8.80
CA LEU A 16 9.70 -4.79 7.40
C LEU A 16 11.01 -5.36 6.86
N LEU A 17 10.92 -6.10 5.76
CA LEU A 17 12.12 -6.61 5.11
C LEU A 17 12.95 -5.45 4.51
N PRO A 18 14.29 -5.54 4.50
CA PRO A 18 15.17 -4.51 3.93
C PRO A 18 14.83 -4.13 2.48
N ARG A 19 14.35 -5.10 1.69
CA ARG A 19 13.91 -4.87 0.30
C ARG A 19 12.68 -3.96 0.22
N ALA A 20 11.71 -4.11 1.10
CA ALA A 20 10.51 -3.27 1.10
C ALA A 20 10.86 -1.81 1.41
N GLY A 21 11.79 -1.57 2.34
CA GLY A 21 12.35 -0.24 2.58
C GLY A 21 13.07 0.34 1.36
N SER A 22 13.89 -0.48 0.68
CA SER A 22 14.56 -0.08 -0.57
C SER A 22 13.57 0.25 -1.69
N ASN A 23 12.52 -0.55 -1.84
CA ASN A 23 11.46 -0.30 -2.80
C ASN A 23 10.72 1.01 -2.49
N ALA A 24 10.42 1.29 -1.22
CA ALA A 24 9.79 2.54 -0.80
C ALA A 24 10.66 3.76 -1.16
N MET A 25 11.97 3.71 -0.89
CA MET A 25 12.88 4.81 -1.26
C MET A 25 13.05 4.95 -2.77
N THR A 26 13.05 3.84 -3.51
CA THR A 26 13.07 3.86 -4.99
C THR A 26 11.83 4.55 -5.55
N VAL A 27 10.66 4.24 -5.01
CA VAL A 27 9.39 4.86 -5.42
C VAL A 27 9.35 6.33 -5.02
N ALA A 28 9.74 6.66 -3.80
CA ALA A 28 9.79 8.03 -3.31
C ALA A 28 10.71 8.92 -4.17
N ALA A 29 11.89 8.42 -4.54
CA ALA A 29 12.83 9.14 -5.41
C ALA A 29 12.23 9.42 -6.79
N ARG A 30 11.56 8.42 -7.39
CA ARG A 30 10.94 8.55 -8.72
C ARG A 30 9.76 9.51 -8.75
N LEU A 31 9.03 9.57 -7.66
CA LEU A 31 7.86 10.42 -7.51
C LEU A 31 8.18 11.78 -6.86
N ASP A 32 9.47 12.07 -6.62
CA ASP A 32 9.93 13.30 -5.96
C ASP A 32 9.17 13.57 -4.66
N MET A 33 9.17 12.53 -3.79
CA MET A 33 8.49 12.57 -2.50
C MET A 33 9.46 12.78 -1.35
N GLU A 34 9.05 13.55 -0.35
CA GLU A 34 9.62 13.52 1.00
C GLU A 34 8.97 12.38 1.77
N VAL A 35 9.75 11.57 2.48
CA VAL A 35 9.25 10.43 3.25
C VAL A 35 9.27 10.74 4.75
N HIS A 36 8.13 10.52 5.40
CA HIS A 36 7.97 10.60 6.84
C HIS A 36 7.81 9.18 7.40
N ALA A 37 8.90 8.66 7.95
CA ALA A 37 8.92 7.32 8.54
C ALA A 37 8.50 7.38 10.01
N LEU A 38 7.58 6.49 10.41
CA LEU A 38 7.17 6.31 11.79
C LEU A 38 7.54 4.91 12.26
N VAL A 39 8.51 4.83 13.19
CA VAL A 39 8.81 3.57 13.88
C VAL A 39 7.79 3.35 14.97
N ALA A 40 6.91 2.35 14.80
CA ALA A 40 5.88 1.99 15.76
C ALA A 40 6.35 0.80 16.61
N ASN A 41 6.94 1.08 17.77
CA ASN A 41 7.40 0.08 18.72
C ASN A 41 6.20 -0.49 19.49
N VAL A 42 5.80 -1.72 19.13
CA VAL A 42 4.69 -2.39 19.79
C VAL A 42 5.09 -2.77 21.21
N GLN A 43 4.28 -2.33 22.18
CA GLN A 43 4.47 -2.69 23.57
C GLN A 43 3.74 -3.99 23.91
N ILE A 44 4.49 -4.96 24.39
CA ILE A 44 3.94 -6.19 24.97
C ILE A 44 3.53 -5.87 26.41
N PRO A 45 2.24 -6.00 26.75
CA PRO A 45 1.78 -5.71 28.11
C PRO A 45 2.32 -6.74 29.10
N PRO A 46 2.57 -6.36 30.37
CA PRO A 46 2.96 -7.33 31.37
C PRO A 46 1.81 -8.32 31.63
N LEU A 47 2.12 -9.60 31.64
CA LEU A 47 1.14 -10.64 31.97
C LEU A 47 0.72 -10.50 33.45
N SER A 48 -0.56 -10.16 33.70
CA SER A 48 -1.09 -9.92 35.04
C SER A 48 -2.02 -11.04 35.52
N ASN A 49 -1.67 -12.31 35.30
CA ASN A 49 -2.43 -13.46 35.80
C ASN A 49 -1.96 -13.88 37.19
N ALA A 50 -2.87 -14.45 38.01
CA ALA A 50 -2.55 -14.96 39.35
C ALA A 50 -1.37 -15.97 39.33
N LEU A 51 -1.25 -16.76 38.26
CA LEU A 51 -0.13 -17.68 38.02
C LEU A 51 1.18 -16.97 37.64
N SER A 52 1.14 -15.82 36.96
CA SER A 52 2.34 -15.06 36.59
C SER A 52 3.01 -14.39 37.78
N LYS A 53 2.27 -14.17 38.89
CA LYS A 53 2.83 -13.67 40.16
C LYS A 53 3.69 -14.72 40.89
N LEU A 54 3.52 -15.99 40.54
CA LEU A 54 4.35 -17.10 41.05
C LEU A 54 5.65 -17.31 40.23
N LEU A 55 5.67 -16.84 38.97
CA LEU A 55 6.82 -16.93 38.09
C LEU A 55 7.57 -15.58 38.12
N LEU A 56 8.56 -15.47 38.97
CA LEU A 56 9.37 -14.26 39.21
C LEU A 56 10.07 -13.67 37.97
N THR A 57 10.07 -14.38 36.83
CA THR A 57 10.78 -14.02 35.59
C THR A 57 9.95 -13.27 34.57
N THR A 58 8.60 -13.23 34.69
CA THR A 58 7.68 -12.69 33.68
C THR A 58 7.86 -11.18 33.41
N PRO A 59 8.02 -10.31 34.44
CA PRO A 59 8.24 -8.87 34.19
C PRO A 59 9.57 -8.59 33.50
N GLU A 60 10.59 -9.39 33.79
CA GLU A 60 11.92 -9.24 33.19
C GLU A 60 11.90 -9.66 31.72
N LEU A 61 11.23 -10.77 31.38
CA LEU A 61 11.05 -11.23 30.00
C LEU A 61 10.29 -10.20 29.17
N THR A 62 9.22 -9.60 29.72
CA THR A 62 8.49 -8.53 29.04
C THR A 62 9.36 -7.30 28.79
N ARG A 63 10.16 -6.87 29.76
CA ARG A 63 11.10 -5.75 29.58
C ARG A 63 12.15 -6.06 28.50
N GLN A 64 12.73 -7.25 28.52
CA GLN A 64 13.69 -7.69 27.52
C GLN A 64 13.07 -7.77 26.11
N ALA A 65 11.85 -8.28 25.99
CA ALA A 65 11.13 -8.31 24.72
C ALA A 65 10.88 -6.90 24.17
N ASN A 66 10.37 -5.98 24.99
CA ASN A 66 10.16 -4.59 24.61
C ASN A 66 11.46 -3.86 24.26
N SER A 67 12.60 -4.17 24.94
CA SER A 67 13.92 -3.64 24.58
C SER A 67 14.34 -4.12 23.19
N LYS A 68 14.20 -5.41 22.91
CA LYS A 68 14.53 -5.98 21.59
C LYS A 68 13.68 -5.38 20.47
N ILE A 69 12.39 -5.13 20.72
CA ILE A 69 11.51 -4.48 19.74
C ILE A 69 12.04 -3.08 19.40
N ARG A 70 12.42 -2.29 20.42
CA ARG A 70 13.00 -0.96 20.21
C ARG A 70 14.34 -1.01 19.47
N GLU A 71 15.24 -1.90 19.86
CA GLU A 71 16.53 -2.11 19.19
C GLU A 71 16.33 -2.45 17.70
N HIS A 72 15.38 -3.34 17.41
CA HIS A 72 15.02 -3.73 16.05
C HIS A 72 14.40 -2.57 15.26
N GLY A 73 13.55 -1.75 15.91
CA GLY A 73 12.99 -0.54 15.31
C GLY A 73 14.06 0.47 14.89
N GLU A 74 15.09 0.68 15.74
CA GLU A 74 16.22 1.55 15.39
C GLU A 74 17.09 0.96 14.27
N GLU A 75 17.26 -0.35 14.22
CA GLU A 75 17.97 -1.01 13.13
C GLU A 75 17.23 -0.85 11.79
N ILE A 76 15.93 -1.09 11.76
CA ILE A 76 15.10 -0.87 10.55
C ILE A 76 15.18 0.59 10.10
N LEU A 77 15.05 1.52 11.03
CA LEU A 77 15.16 2.95 10.72
C LEU A 77 16.51 3.32 10.14
N ARG A 78 17.60 2.79 10.71
CA ARG A 78 18.96 3.01 10.18
C ARG A 78 19.10 2.49 8.75
N ILE A 79 18.60 1.28 8.46
CA ILE A 79 18.62 0.70 7.12
C ILE A 79 17.84 1.59 6.14
N VAL A 80 16.64 2.04 6.51
CA VAL A 80 15.82 2.91 5.68
C VAL A 80 16.48 4.27 5.46
N ALA A 81 17.13 4.83 6.48
CA ALA A 81 17.86 6.10 6.38
C ALA A 81 19.07 6.01 5.43
N ASP A 82 19.81 4.92 5.49
CA ASP A 82 20.91 4.66 4.55
C ASP A 82 20.40 4.54 3.12
N GLN A 83 19.28 3.86 2.91
CA GLN A 83 18.63 3.72 1.61
C GLN A 83 18.09 5.07 1.09
N ALA A 84 17.47 5.89 1.95
CA ALA A 84 17.01 7.23 1.61
C ALA A 84 18.17 8.11 1.15
N LYS A 85 19.30 8.08 1.86
CA LYS A 85 20.51 8.80 1.48
C LYS A 85 21.06 8.35 0.12
N LEU A 86 21.11 7.05 -0.15
CA LEU A 86 21.53 6.50 -1.45
C LEU A 86 20.59 6.88 -2.58
N ALA A 87 19.29 6.97 -2.31
CA ALA A 87 18.28 7.34 -3.30
C ALA A 87 18.08 8.86 -3.45
N GLY A 88 18.75 9.68 -2.63
CA GLY A 88 18.57 11.15 -2.62
C GLY A 88 17.21 11.59 -2.09
N VAL A 89 16.55 10.77 -1.26
CA VAL A 89 15.22 11.04 -0.70
C VAL A 89 15.38 11.73 0.66
N LYS A 90 14.65 12.83 0.86
CA LYS A 90 14.55 13.46 2.18
C LYS A 90 13.71 12.59 3.09
N LEU A 91 14.29 12.15 4.21
CA LEU A 91 13.65 11.32 5.22
C LEU A 91 13.51 12.10 6.53
N VAL A 92 12.28 12.15 7.05
CA VAL A 92 11.97 12.62 8.40
C VAL A 92 11.55 11.40 9.21
N ALA A 93 12.14 11.20 10.38
CA ALA A 93 11.87 10.02 11.20
C ALA A 93 11.23 10.41 12.54
N ASP A 94 10.20 9.68 12.91
CA ASP A 94 9.50 9.79 14.20
C ASP A 94 9.36 8.39 14.83
N ARG A 95 9.07 8.36 16.12
CA ARG A 95 8.93 7.12 16.90
C ARG A 95 7.70 7.20 17.76
N MET A 96 7.01 6.07 17.90
CA MET A 96 5.92 5.92 18.85
C MET A 96 5.98 4.58 19.55
N GLU A 97 5.45 4.54 20.76
CA GLU A 97 5.21 3.29 21.48
C GLU A 97 3.69 3.10 21.56
N THR A 98 3.20 1.91 21.22
CA THR A 98 1.77 1.63 21.18
C THR A 98 1.48 0.16 21.48
N PRO A 99 0.36 -0.16 22.16
CA PRO A 99 -0.17 -1.51 22.15
C PRO A 99 -0.51 -1.98 20.74
N LEU A 100 -0.29 -3.27 20.44
CA LEU A 100 -0.60 -3.85 19.12
C LEU A 100 -2.04 -3.55 18.67
N ALA A 101 -3.00 -3.61 19.58
CA ALA A 101 -4.41 -3.37 19.28
C ALA A 101 -4.74 -1.94 18.81
N LEU A 102 -3.86 -0.97 19.06
CA LEU A 102 -4.06 0.44 18.68
C LEU A 102 -3.20 0.83 17.47
N LEU A 103 -2.28 -0.03 17.05
CA LEU A 103 -1.29 0.26 16.00
C LEU A 103 -1.94 0.76 14.70
N GLY A 104 -2.89 0.00 14.17
CA GLY A 104 -3.53 0.31 12.89
C GLY A 104 -4.30 1.63 12.91
N GLY A 105 -5.10 1.86 13.98
CA GLY A 105 -5.84 3.12 14.16
C GLY A 105 -4.92 4.33 14.22
N LEU A 106 -3.86 4.26 15.01
CA LEU A 106 -2.87 5.36 15.14
C LEU A 106 -2.08 5.58 13.85
N ALA A 107 -1.72 4.52 13.13
CA ALA A 107 -1.08 4.63 11.83
C ALA A 107 -2.01 5.29 10.80
N ALA A 108 -3.28 4.90 10.77
CA ALA A 108 -4.29 5.51 9.90
C ALA A 108 -4.51 7.00 10.23
N GLU A 109 -4.59 7.36 11.51
CA GLU A 109 -4.69 8.76 11.92
C GLU A 109 -3.47 9.58 11.48
N ARG A 110 -2.28 9.02 11.61
CA ARG A 110 -1.05 9.69 11.18
C ARG A 110 -1.01 9.85 9.66
N ALA A 111 -1.45 8.84 8.90
CA ALA A 111 -1.48 8.85 7.43
C ALA A 111 -2.38 9.96 6.84
N ARG A 112 -3.36 10.49 7.58
CA ARG A 112 -4.25 11.60 7.14
C ARG A 112 -3.51 12.86 6.74
N TYR A 113 -2.32 13.10 7.30
CA TYR A 113 -1.55 14.32 7.10
C TYR A 113 -0.61 14.27 5.90
N PHE A 114 -0.60 13.15 5.15
CA PHE A 114 0.28 12.92 4.01
C PHE A 114 -0.51 12.71 2.72
N ASP A 115 0.17 12.84 1.58
CA ASP A 115 -0.47 12.66 0.27
C ASP A 115 -0.78 11.20 -0.01
N CYS A 116 0.09 10.29 0.45
CA CYS A 116 -0.12 8.84 0.37
C CYS A 116 0.67 8.11 1.45
N SER A 117 0.40 6.81 1.61
CA SER A 117 1.23 5.90 2.41
C SER A 117 2.03 4.96 1.51
N LEU A 118 3.29 4.69 1.83
CA LEU A 118 4.10 3.66 1.22
C LEU A 118 4.15 2.46 2.18
N ILE A 119 3.60 1.33 1.76
CA ILE A 119 3.49 0.14 2.63
C ILE A 119 4.22 -1.01 1.97
N GLY A 120 5.25 -1.55 2.62
CA GLY A 120 5.87 -2.80 2.21
C GLY A 120 4.87 -3.94 2.31
N TRP A 121 4.83 -4.80 1.30
CA TRP A 121 3.84 -5.87 1.23
C TRP A 121 4.49 -7.25 1.17
N GLU A 122 4.09 -8.09 2.11
CA GLU A 122 4.44 -9.51 2.18
C GLU A 122 3.15 -10.32 2.32
N ALA A 123 2.82 -11.12 1.31
CA ALA A 123 1.56 -11.87 1.26
C ALA A 123 1.37 -12.85 2.44
N ALA A 124 2.45 -13.36 3.02
CA ALA A 124 2.41 -14.27 4.16
C ALA A 124 2.24 -13.57 5.52
N SER A 125 2.36 -12.22 5.58
CA SER A 125 2.30 -11.48 6.84
C SER A 125 0.91 -10.94 7.12
N GLN A 126 0.21 -11.52 8.08
CA GLN A 126 -1.09 -11.03 8.54
C GLN A 126 -0.99 -9.63 9.16
N GLY A 127 0.14 -9.30 9.79
CA GLY A 127 0.36 -7.99 10.40
C GLY A 127 0.38 -6.86 9.36
N PHE A 128 1.04 -7.06 8.22
CA PHE A 128 1.02 -6.09 7.12
C PHE A 128 -0.35 -5.96 6.47
N HIS A 129 -1.10 -7.05 6.33
CA HIS A 129 -2.46 -7.02 5.81
C HIS A 129 -3.35 -6.12 6.66
N THR A 130 -3.40 -6.39 7.98
CA THR A 130 -4.21 -5.61 8.92
C THR A 130 -3.80 -4.14 8.93
N LEU A 131 -2.50 -3.84 8.97
CA LEU A 131 -2.01 -2.47 8.96
C LEU A 131 -2.39 -1.73 7.68
N ALA A 132 -2.24 -2.38 6.52
CA ALA A 132 -2.61 -1.79 5.22
C ALA A 132 -4.10 -1.51 5.13
N GLU A 133 -4.95 -2.46 5.56
CA GLU A 133 -6.39 -2.28 5.63
C GLU A 133 -6.78 -1.12 6.54
N ASP A 134 -6.22 -1.05 7.74
CA ASP A 134 -6.50 0.03 8.68
C ASP A 134 -6.12 1.40 8.09
N ILE A 135 -4.98 1.49 7.39
CA ILE A 135 -4.55 2.73 6.73
C ILE A 135 -5.46 3.06 5.54
N ILE A 136 -5.75 2.11 4.64
CA ILE A 136 -6.58 2.33 3.45
C ILE A 136 -7.97 2.80 3.85
N PHE A 137 -8.58 2.18 4.85
CA PHE A 137 -9.95 2.51 5.28
C PHE A 137 -10.03 3.67 6.28
N GLY A 138 -9.00 3.82 7.13
CA GLY A 138 -9.05 4.77 8.26
C GLY A 138 -8.42 6.12 7.97
N SER A 139 -7.56 6.23 6.95
CA SER A 139 -6.85 7.48 6.67
C SER A 139 -7.60 8.43 5.75
N GLY A 140 -8.41 7.91 4.80
CA GLY A 140 -8.99 8.70 3.70
C GLY A 140 -7.93 9.18 2.69
N ARG A 141 -6.75 8.53 2.67
CA ARG A 141 -5.65 8.79 1.76
C ARG A 141 -5.26 7.51 1.01
N PRO A 142 -4.75 7.60 -0.22
CA PRO A 142 -4.32 6.42 -0.96
C PRO A 142 -3.11 5.75 -0.30
N ALA A 143 -2.99 4.44 -0.48
CA ALA A 143 -1.82 3.68 -0.10
C ALA A 143 -1.18 3.03 -1.33
N ILE A 144 0.14 3.11 -1.44
CA ILE A 144 0.93 2.38 -2.45
C ILE A 144 1.53 1.15 -1.77
N LEU A 145 1.04 -0.02 -2.14
CA LEU A 145 1.55 -1.30 -1.68
C LEU A 145 2.75 -1.70 -2.55
N LEU A 146 3.83 -2.09 -1.91
CA LEU A 146 5.11 -2.36 -2.55
C LEU A 146 5.51 -3.81 -2.30
N PRO A 147 5.44 -4.70 -3.32
CA PRO A 147 5.86 -6.08 -3.14
C PRO A 147 7.34 -6.17 -2.81
N GLY A 148 7.70 -6.92 -1.76
CA GLY A 148 9.10 -7.13 -1.38
C GLY A 148 9.87 -7.99 -2.38
N SER A 149 9.17 -8.82 -3.15
CA SER A 149 9.73 -9.76 -4.13
C SER A 149 10.17 -9.09 -5.45
N VAL A 150 9.58 -7.95 -5.81
CA VAL A 150 9.76 -7.30 -7.11
C VAL A 150 10.41 -5.93 -6.94
N LYS A 151 11.45 -5.65 -7.74
CA LYS A 151 12.00 -4.30 -7.84
C LYS A 151 11.02 -3.42 -8.63
N PRO A 152 10.60 -2.25 -8.10
CA PRO A 152 9.69 -1.36 -8.84
C PRO A 152 10.25 -0.97 -10.21
N ALA A 153 9.44 -1.11 -11.26
CA ALA A 153 9.72 -0.56 -12.58
C ALA A 153 9.55 0.97 -12.57
N PRO A 154 10.02 1.70 -13.58
CA PRO A 154 9.72 3.13 -13.74
C PRO A 154 8.21 3.40 -13.70
N PHE A 155 7.79 4.53 -13.13
CA PHE A 155 6.39 4.97 -13.03
C PHE A 155 6.00 5.96 -14.15
N ASP A 156 6.76 5.96 -15.22
CA ASP A 156 6.46 6.71 -16.45
C ASP A 156 5.27 6.15 -17.21
N HIS A 157 4.92 4.89 -16.96
CA HIS A 157 3.68 4.26 -17.43
C HIS A 157 2.88 3.74 -16.25
N VAL A 158 1.60 4.16 -16.15
CA VAL A 158 0.65 3.77 -15.11
C VAL A 158 -0.54 3.06 -15.74
N ALA A 159 -0.95 1.93 -15.16
CA ALA A 159 -2.20 1.26 -15.49
C ALA A 159 -3.29 1.68 -14.49
N ILE A 160 -4.52 1.86 -14.96
CA ILE A 160 -5.69 2.14 -14.15
C ILE A 160 -6.69 0.99 -14.33
N ALA A 161 -7.01 0.25 -13.28
CA ALA A 161 -8.11 -0.70 -13.29
C ALA A 161 -9.43 0.06 -13.20
N TRP A 162 -10.25 -0.04 -14.24
CA TRP A 162 -11.46 0.77 -14.35
C TRP A 162 -12.71 -0.07 -14.65
N ASP A 163 -13.66 0.00 -13.75
CA ASP A 163 -14.95 -0.67 -13.86
C ASP A 163 -16.16 0.30 -13.78
N GLY A 164 -15.88 1.62 -13.78
CA GLY A 164 -16.88 2.65 -13.60
C GLY A 164 -17.39 2.81 -12.16
N SER A 165 -16.87 2.08 -11.20
CA SER A 165 -17.30 2.17 -9.82
C SER A 165 -16.84 3.46 -9.11
N ARG A 166 -17.53 3.78 -8.02
CA ARG A 166 -17.20 4.92 -7.16
C ARG A 166 -15.76 4.84 -6.61
N VAL A 167 -15.33 3.65 -6.18
CA VAL A 167 -13.98 3.46 -5.61
C VAL A 167 -12.90 3.55 -6.69
N ALA A 168 -13.16 3.08 -7.91
CA ALA A 168 -12.26 3.28 -9.04
C ALA A 168 -12.14 4.78 -9.39
N ALA A 169 -13.25 5.51 -9.42
CA ALA A 169 -13.24 6.96 -9.62
C ALA A 169 -12.47 7.70 -8.52
N ARG A 170 -12.62 7.28 -7.28
CA ARG A 170 -11.84 7.82 -6.15
C ARG A 170 -10.35 7.56 -6.34
N ALA A 171 -9.95 6.34 -6.71
CA ALA A 171 -8.55 6.00 -6.93
C ALA A 171 -7.90 6.83 -8.04
N VAL A 172 -8.61 7.08 -9.14
CA VAL A 172 -8.15 7.97 -10.22
C VAL A 172 -7.95 9.40 -9.71
N ALA A 173 -8.89 9.91 -8.90
CA ALA A 173 -8.77 11.25 -8.32
C ALA A 173 -7.58 11.37 -7.38
N ASP A 174 -7.37 10.38 -6.51
CA ASP A 174 -6.26 10.36 -5.56
C ASP A 174 -4.90 10.12 -6.25
N ALA A 175 -4.88 9.42 -7.38
CA ALA A 175 -3.68 9.25 -8.21
C ALA A 175 -3.33 10.48 -9.07
N ALA A 176 -4.21 11.48 -9.20
CA ALA A 176 -4.02 12.62 -10.08
C ALA A 176 -2.65 13.32 -9.96
N PRO A 177 -2.07 13.54 -8.74
CA PRO A 177 -0.75 14.11 -8.59
C PRO A 177 0.38 13.25 -9.20
N LEU A 178 0.18 11.94 -9.27
CA LEU A 178 1.11 10.98 -9.87
C LEU A 178 0.91 10.91 -11.39
N LEU A 179 -0.35 10.88 -11.85
CA LEU A 179 -0.70 10.79 -13.26
C LEU A 179 -0.15 11.96 -14.06
N GLY A 180 -0.09 13.16 -13.48
CA GLY A 180 0.51 14.33 -14.11
C GLY A 180 2.03 14.24 -14.33
N ARG A 181 2.69 13.23 -13.76
CA ARG A 181 4.13 12.97 -13.88
C ARG A 181 4.45 11.76 -14.77
N THR A 182 3.43 11.08 -15.28
CA THR A 182 3.60 9.89 -16.12
C THR A 182 3.61 10.25 -17.60
N SER A 183 4.30 9.45 -18.39
CA SER A 183 4.36 9.62 -19.84
C SER A 183 3.22 8.89 -20.57
N ARG A 184 2.62 7.88 -19.93
CA ARG A 184 1.56 7.05 -20.53
C ARG A 184 0.62 6.48 -19.48
N ILE A 185 -0.65 6.35 -19.85
CA ILE A 185 -1.68 5.74 -19.01
C ILE A 185 -2.44 4.69 -19.82
N SER A 186 -2.55 3.46 -19.29
CA SER A 186 -3.43 2.42 -19.84
C SER A 186 -4.65 2.26 -18.93
N VAL A 187 -5.84 2.50 -19.46
CA VAL A 187 -7.11 2.29 -18.74
C VAL A 187 -7.61 0.88 -19.02
N ILE A 188 -7.36 -0.04 -18.09
CA ILE A 188 -7.72 -1.46 -18.20
C ILE A 188 -9.16 -1.67 -17.74
N THR A 189 -9.99 -2.22 -18.62
CA THR A 189 -11.37 -2.64 -18.31
C THR A 189 -11.52 -4.10 -18.65
N VAL A 190 -11.91 -4.93 -17.67
CA VAL A 190 -12.26 -6.34 -17.89
C VAL A 190 -13.72 -6.39 -18.35
N ILE A 191 -13.98 -6.91 -19.54
CA ILE A 191 -15.26 -6.75 -20.24
C ILE A 191 -16.19 -7.95 -20.14
N ASP A 192 -15.70 -9.09 -19.65
CA ASP A 192 -16.43 -10.37 -19.57
C ASP A 192 -16.69 -10.86 -18.13
N GLU A 193 -16.38 -10.04 -17.10
CA GLU A 193 -16.57 -10.44 -15.71
C GLU A 193 -17.95 -10.07 -15.16
N LYS A 194 -18.43 -8.87 -15.48
CA LYS A 194 -19.71 -8.35 -15.01
C LYS A 194 -20.31 -7.38 -16.02
N GLU A 195 -21.63 -7.19 -15.93
CA GLU A 195 -22.28 -6.11 -16.69
C GLU A 195 -21.69 -4.76 -16.29
N LEU A 196 -21.12 -4.07 -17.26
CA LEU A 196 -20.64 -2.70 -17.10
C LEU A 196 -21.82 -1.78 -17.41
N GLY A 197 -22.04 -0.74 -16.60
CA GLY A 197 -23.14 0.18 -16.79
C GLY A 197 -23.12 0.98 -18.11
N GLU A 198 -22.02 0.90 -18.85
CA GLU A 198 -21.80 1.53 -20.16
C GLU A 198 -21.07 0.55 -21.10
N GLU A 199 -21.30 0.70 -22.39
CA GLU A 199 -20.71 -0.15 -23.43
C GLU A 199 -19.16 -0.09 -23.46
N ASN A 200 -18.56 1.07 -23.11
CA ASN A 200 -17.12 1.23 -23.09
C ASN A 200 -16.65 2.26 -22.03
N PRO A 201 -16.76 1.93 -20.75
CA PRO A 201 -16.41 2.86 -19.66
C PRO A 201 -14.91 3.23 -19.67
N GLY A 202 -14.02 2.33 -20.10
CA GLY A 202 -12.59 2.60 -20.19
C GLY A 202 -12.25 3.64 -21.25
N ALA A 203 -12.89 3.60 -22.41
CA ALA A 203 -12.66 4.60 -23.46
C ALA A 203 -13.17 5.98 -23.02
N ARG A 204 -14.27 6.03 -22.26
CA ARG A 204 -14.80 7.28 -21.73
C ARG A 204 -13.84 7.92 -20.72
N LEU A 205 -13.27 7.13 -19.80
CA LEU A 205 -12.25 7.64 -18.86
C LEU A 205 -11.00 8.09 -19.62
N ALA A 206 -10.50 7.30 -20.56
CA ALA A 206 -9.28 7.63 -21.34
C ALA A 206 -9.48 8.97 -22.06
N ARG A 207 -10.63 9.20 -22.70
CA ARG A 207 -10.96 10.48 -23.34
C ARG A 207 -10.95 11.65 -22.34
N GLY A 208 -11.57 11.49 -21.17
CA GLY A 208 -11.58 12.53 -20.15
C GLY A 208 -10.18 12.84 -19.61
N LEU A 209 -9.27 11.86 -19.57
CA LEU A 209 -7.86 12.07 -19.23
C LEU A 209 -7.10 12.78 -20.36
N GLN A 210 -7.36 12.43 -21.63
CA GLN A 210 -6.81 13.08 -22.80
C GLN A 210 -7.22 14.56 -22.88
N GLU A 211 -8.45 14.89 -22.60
CA GLU A 211 -8.95 16.28 -22.54
C GLU A 211 -8.24 17.12 -21.46
N ARG A 212 -7.66 16.45 -20.44
CA ARG A 212 -6.80 17.07 -19.41
C ARG A 212 -5.33 17.11 -19.78
N GLY A 213 -4.96 16.71 -21.00
CA GLY A 213 -3.60 16.71 -21.52
C GLY A 213 -2.76 15.49 -21.15
N LEU A 214 -3.37 14.41 -20.67
CA LEU A 214 -2.68 13.16 -20.34
C LEU A 214 -2.72 12.18 -21.52
N LEU A 215 -1.64 11.42 -21.74
CA LEU A 215 -1.58 10.37 -22.77
C LEU A 215 -2.22 9.08 -22.21
N ALA A 216 -3.53 8.95 -22.37
CA ALA A 216 -4.30 7.82 -21.88
C ALA A 216 -4.91 7.01 -23.02
N GLU A 217 -4.83 5.69 -22.96
CA GLU A 217 -5.38 4.76 -23.93
C GLU A 217 -6.26 3.71 -23.23
N PRO A 218 -7.43 3.35 -23.79
CA PRO A 218 -8.24 2.26 -23.25
C PRO A 218 -7.60 0.91 -23.62
N LEU A 219 -7.65 -0.03 -22.68
CA LEU A 219 -7.23 -1.41 -22.85
C LEU A 219 -8.35 -2.34 -22.39
N ALA A 220 -9.04 -3.00 -23.33
CA ALA A 220 -10.00 -4.03 -22.99
C ALA A 220 -9.29 -5.34 -22.71
N ALA A 221 -9.58 -5.97 -21.58
CA ALA A 221 -9.04 -7.27 -21.19
C ALA A 221 -10.15 -8.29 -21.06
N LEU A 222 -9.88 -9.55 -21.42
CA LEU A 222 -10.75 -10.70 -21.20
C LEU A 222 -10.23 -11.49 -20.02
N ASN A 223 -11.14 -11.90 -19.15
CA ASN A 223 -10.83 -12.72 -17.98
C ASN A 223 -10.94 -14.23 -18.29
N ASP A 224 -11.73 -14.57 -19.30
CA ASP A 224 -11.97 -15.98 -19.75
C ASP A 224 -12.32 -16.93 -18.59
N GLY A 225 -13.03 -16.43 -17.57
CA GLY A 225 -13.39 -17.17 -16.37
C GLY A 225 -12.23 -17.41 -15.38
N GLY A 226 -11.11 -16.70 -15.54
CA GLY A 226 -9.96 -16.74 -14.65
C GLY A 226 -10.10 -15.86 -13.40
N ASP A 227 -8.98 -15.61 -12.73
CA ASP A 227 -8.90 -14.68 -11.59
C ASP A 227 -8.71 -13.25 -12.10
N ILE A 228 -9.68 -12.38 -11.85
CA ILE A 228 -9.65 -10.98 -12.26
C ILE A 228 -8.42 -10.22 -11.76
N ALA A 229 -7.92 -10.56 -10.58
CA ALA A 229 -6.72 -9.93 -10.02
C ALA A 229 -5.47 -10.28 -10.82
N ILE A 230 -5.38 -11.51 -11.30
CA ILE A 230 -4.31 -11.96 -12.19
C ILE A 230 -4.44 -11.22 -13.53
N THR A 231 -5.64 -11.23 -14.13
CA THR A 231 -5.90 -10.54 -15.40
C THR A 231 -5.52 -9.08 -15.36
N LEU A 232 -5.90 -8.35 -14.33
CA LEU A 232 -5.55 -6.93 -14.17
C LEU A 232 -4.04 -6.70 -14.07
N GLN A 233 -3.35 -7.48 -13.24
CA GLN A 233 -1.92 -7.32 -13.03
C GLN A 233 -1.10 -7.76 -14.25
N GLU A 234 -1.48 -8.85 -14.92
CA GLU A 234 -0.82 -9.30 -16.14
C GLU A 234 -0.95 -8.29 -17.28
N ASN A 235 -2.15 -7.75 -17.51
CA ASN A 235 -2.35 -6.70 -18.51
C ASN A 235 -1.55 -5.43 -18.17
N ALA A 236 -1.49 -5.03 -16.88
CA ALA A 236 -0.65 -3.92 -16.46
C ALA A 236 0.83 -4.17 -16.75
N ILE A 237 1.35 -5.35 -16.39
CA ILE A 237 2.75 -5.73 -16.61
C ILE A 237 3.05 -5.84 -18.11
N GLN A 238 2.19 -6.49 -18.90
CA GLN A 238 2.36 -6.65 -20.34
C GLN A 238 2.32 -5.32 -21.10
N SER A 239 1.51 -4.36 -20.63
CA SER A 239 1.52 -3.00 -21.17
C SER A 239 2.80 -2.21 -20.82
N GLY A 240 3.62 -2.71 -19.87
CA GLY A 240 4.83 -2.07 -19.37
C GLY A 240 4.58 -1.09 -18.23
N ALA A 241 3.41 -1.13 -17.58
CA ALA A 241 3.12 -0.25 -16.46
C ALA A 241 3.95 -0.61 -15.21
N GLY A 242 4.51 0.39 -14.56
CA GLY A 242 5.24 0.26 -13.29
C GLY A 242 4.37 0.42 -12.04
N LEU A 243 3.14 0.89 -12.20
CA LEU A 243 2.15 1.09 -11.14
C LEU A 243 0.77 0.72 -11.66
N LEU A 244 0.01 -0.03 -10.86
CA LEU A 244 -1.42 -0.23 -11.05
C LEU A 244 -2.19 0.66 -10.07
N VAL A 245 -3.16 1.43 -10.56
CA VAL A 245 -4.09 2.23 -9.76
C VAL A 245 -5.43 1.52 -9.75
N MET A 246 -5.98 1.24 -8.56
CA MET A 246 -7.27 0.58 -8.43
C MET A 246 -8.07 1.07 -7.22
N GLY A 247 -9.38 0.97 -7.31
CA GLY A 247 -10.26 1.13 -6.16
C GLY A 247 -10.16 -0.08 -5.24
N GLY A 248 -10.18 0.17 -3.95
CA GLY A 248 -10.21 -0.87 -2.93
C GLY A 248 -11.63 -1.12 -2.43
N TYR A 249 -12.08 -2.39 -2.36
CA TYR A 249 -13.28 -2.83 -1.65
C TYR A 249 -14.56 -2.04 -2.00
N GLY A 250 -15.03 -2.13 -3.23
CA GLY A 250 -16.21 -1.41 -3.73
C GLY A 250 -17.56 -1.79 -3.08
N HIS A 251 -17.62 -2.90 -2.36
CA HIS A 251 -18.78 -3.35 -1.61
C HIS A 251 -18.58 -3.17 -0.11
N THR A 252 -19.65 -2.87 0.62
CA THR A 252 -19.67 -2.61 2.06
C THR A 252 -18.85 -3.62 2.85
N ARG A 253 -18.00 -3.12 3.77
CA ARG A 253 -17.34 -3.90 4.83
C ARG A 253 -18.37 -4.75 5.58
N ILE A 254 -18.53 -5.99 5.21
CA ILE A 254 -18.97 -7.02 6.13
C ILE A 254 -17.67 -7.77 6.46
N ARG A 255 -17.15 -7.53 7.64
CA ARG A 255 -15.91 -8.07 8.21
C ARG A 255 -15.83 -9.60 8.20
N ASP A 256 -16.95 -10.27 7.92
CA ASP A 256 -17.13 -11.72 8.06
C ASP A 256 -17.53 -12.42 6.75
N PHE A 257 -17.60 -11.74 5.59
CA PHE A 257 -18.04 -12.39 4.35
C PHE A 257 -17.32 -11.91 3.10
N VAL A 258 -16.68 -12.90 2.49
CA VAL A 258 -16.44 -13.15 1.07
C VAL A 258 -15.09 -12.70 0.51
N LEU A 259 -14.20 -13.58 0.53
CA LEU A 259 -13.56 -14.30 -0.57
C LEU A 259 -14.08 -13.88 -1.97
N GLY A 260 -13.24 -13.15 -2.72
CA GLY A 260 -13.42 -13.03 -4.15
C GLY A 260 -13.77 -11.62 -4.59
N GLY A 261 -12.79 -10.83 -4.82
CA GLY A 261 -12.87 -9.58 -5.54
C GLY A 261 -11.48 -9.22 -6.02
N ALA A 262 -11.41 -8.36 -7.05
CA ALA A 262 -10.13 -7.93 -7.60
C ALA A 262 -9.14 -7.46 -6.51
N THR A 263 -9.62 -6.76 -5.48
CA THR A 263 -8.76 -6.25 -4.38
C THR A 263 -8.14 -7.38 -3.58
N ASP A 264 -8.92 -8.34 -3.12
CA ASP A 264 -8.43 -9.46 -2.30
C ASP A 264 -7.48 -10.36 -3.10
N GLY A 265 -7.79 -10.64 -4.38
CA GLY A 265 -6.90 -11.38 -5.26
C GLY A 265 -5.56 -10.67 -5.50
N VAL A 266 -5.57 -9.35 -5.72
CA VAL A 266 -4.33 -8.55 -5.87
C VAL A 266 -3.51 -8.58 -4.57
N LEU A 267 -4.15 -8.46 -3.41
CA LEU A 267 -3.46 -8.51 -2.11
C LEU A 267 -2.86 -9.89 -1.81
N ARG A 268 -3.49 -10.98 -2.27
CA ARG A 268 -2.93 -12.33 -2.11
C ARG A 268 -1.68 -12.59 -2.96
N ASP A 269 -1.60 -11.99 -4.15
CA ASP A 269 -0.48 -12.18 -5.09
C ASP A 269 -0.12 -10.82 -5.73
N LEU A 270 0.56 -9.97 -4.97
CA LEU A 270 0.97 -8.65 -5.42
C LEU A 270 2.21 -8.75 -6.33
N ARG A 271 2.05 -8.51 -7.63
CA ARG A 271 3.08 -8.71 -8.66
C ARG A 271 3.77 -7.43 -9.11
N LEU A 272 3.18 -6.28 -8.86
CA LEU A 272 3.74 -4.96 -9.13
C LEU A 272 3.26 -3.98 -8.05
N PRO A 273 3.84 -2.77 -7.92
CA PRO A 273 3.33 -1.72 -7.06
C PRO A 273 1.87 -1.41 -7.39
N VAL A 274 1.01 -1.30 -6.35
CA VAL A 274 -0.41 -1.00 -6.52
C VAL A 274 -0.81 0.17 -5.62
N LEU A 275 -1.36 1.23 -6.22
CA LEU A 275 -2.04 2.29 -5.49
C LEU A 275 -3.48 1.89 -5.28
N ILE A 276 -3.88 1.81 -4.02
CA ILE A 276 -5.26 1.51 -3.60
C ILE A 276 -5.86 2.72 -2.88
N SER A 277 -7.10 3.03 -3.24
CA SER A 277 -7.91 4.07 -2.60
C SER A 277 -9.34 3.59 -2.35
N HIS A 278 -9.96 4.07 -1.25
CA HIS A 278 -11.32 3.68 -0.85
C HIS A 278 -12.21 4.91 -0.62
#